data_81a007d10e26437bc4e95e8fbc68d265
#
_entry.id   81a007d10e26437bc4e95e8fbc68d265
#
_cell.length_a   1.000
_cell.length_b   1.000
_cell.length_c   1.000
_cell.angle_alpha   90.00
_cell.angle_beta   90.00
_cell.angle_gamma   90.00
#
_symmetry.space_group_name_H-M   'P 1'
#
loop_
_entity.id
_entity.type
_entity.pdbx_description
1 polymer ?
#
loop_
_entity_poly.entity_id
_entity_poly.type
_entity_poly.pdbx_seq_one_letter_code
_entity_poly.pdbx_strand_id
1 'polypeptide(L)'
;MGKRRLLVGLILMALVLLLAASWLYIRPSKTLDMNYTEIAWRDKLRQMAETRKPEITITQSELNQLAKKGLAENISSKELPFEVSGSEFQLNADMLLVYINGAWGPVEFGAEVEYSLVYSEGKLILQPEKISIRHISVPPQQVGLEPIVIDMTSYFPDFIKIEEVDFPGKAVTVKFALDWLEIASYLNLL
;
A
#
# COMPACT_ATOMS: atom_id res chain seq x y z
N MET A 1 42.21 -39.42 -7.77
CA MET A 1 41.88 -38.06 -7.22
C MET A 1 41.16 -37.15 -8.21
N GLY A 2 41.24 -37.28 -9.51
CA GLY A 2 40.62 -36.40 -10.52
C GLY A 2 39.08 -36.41 -10.54
N LYS A 3 38.44 -37.55 -10.51
CA LYS A 3 36.96 -37.68 -10.63
C LYS A 3 36.19 -36.98 -9.48
N ARG A 4 36.69 -37.07 -8.23
CA ARG A 4 36.05 -36.39 -7.07
C ARG A 4 36.17 -34.85 -7.18
N ARG A 5 37.29 -34.31 -7.66
CA ARG A 5 37.48 -32.86 -7.88
C ARG A 5 36.61 -32.34 -8.99
N LEU A 6 36.40 -33.10 -10.05
CA LEU A 6 35.52 -32.79 -11.16
C LEU A 6 34.04 -32.82 -10.74
N LEU A 7 33.64 -33.80 -9.92
CA LEU A 7 32.30 -33.85 -9.32
C LEU A 7 32.01 -32.65 -8.40
N VAL A 8 32.97 -32.29 -7.53
CA VAL A 8 32.84 -31.10 -6.66
C VAL A 8 32.73 -29.83 -7.48
N GLY A 9 33.53 -29.69 -8.55
CA GLY A 9 33.44 -28.53 -9.47
C GLY A 9 32.09 -28.42 -10.16
N LEU A 10 31.52 -29.55 -10.63
CA LEU A 10 30.17 -29.58 -11.22
C LEU A 10 29.08 -29.21 -10.23
N ILE A 11 29.15 -29.69 -8.98
CA ILE A 11 28.18 -29.35 -7.95
C ILE A 11 28.27 -27.86 -7.60
N LEU A 12 29.47 -27.30 -7.44
CA LEU A 12 29.66 -25.85 -7.21
C LEU A 12 29.12 -25.02 -8.37
N MET A 13 29.39 -25.42 -9.60
CA MET A 13 28.87 -24.71 -10.78
C MET A 13 27.34 -24.77 -10.84
N ALA A 14 26.74 -25.92 -10.55
CA ALA A 14 25.28 -26.06 -10.47
C ALA A 14 24.68 -25.20 -9.37
N LEU A 15 25.32 -25.10 -8.20
CA LEU A 15 24.90 -24.25 -7.09
C LEU A 15 24.95 -22.77 -7.49
N VAL A 16 26.03 -22.31 -8.13
CA VAL A 16 26.17 -20.94 -8.61
C VAL A 16 25.09 -20.60 -9.66
N LEU A 17 24.81 -21.52 -10.58
CA LEU A 17 23.76 -21.35 -11.57
C LEU A 17 22.38 -21.27 -10.93
N LEU A 18 22.10 -22.09 -9.92
CA LEU A 18 20.84 -22.05 -9.15
C LEU A 18 20.68 -20.72 -8.41
N LEU A 19 21.75 -20.22 -7.76
CA LEU A 19 21.72 -18.94 -7.09
C LEU A 19 21.52 -17.79 -8.07
N ALA A 20 22.19 -17.80 -9.22
CA ALA A 20 22.01 -16.81 -10.25
C ALA A 20 20.60 -16.84 -10.85
N ALA A 21 20.03 -18.02 -11.09
CA ALA A 21 18.67 -18.19 -11.56
C ALA A 21 17.65 -17.69 -10.51
N SER A 22 17.85 -17.99 -9.23
CA SER A 22 17.02 -17.50 -8.14
C SER A 22 17.06 -15.97 -8.06
N TRP A 23 18.24 -15.38 -8.17
CA TRP A 23 18.39 -13.92 -8.17
C TRP A 23 17.67 -13.26 -9.33
N LEU A 24 17.80 -13.80 -10.56
CA LEU A 24 17.07 -13.30 -11.73
C LEU A 24 15.55 -13.48 -11.57
N TYR A 25 15.12 -14.54 -10.88
CA TYR A 25 13.72 -14.85 -10.69
C TYR A 25 13.01 -13.88 -9.76
N ILE A 26 13.64 -13.44 -8.67
CA ILE A 26 13.02 -12.53 -7.68
C ILE A 26 13.03 -11.06 -8.10
N ARG A 27 13.74 -10.70 -9.20
CA ARG A 27 13.79 -9.32 -9.68
C ARG A 27 12.40 -8.75 -9.94
N PRO A 28 12.21 -7.44 -9.70
CA PRO A 28 10.96 -6.76 -9.98
C PRO A 28 10.49 -6.98 -11.43
N SER A 29 9.21 -7.24 -11.61
CA SER A 29 8.59 -7.37 -12.95
C SER A 29 8.09 -6.04 -13.50
N LYS A 30 7.92 -5.04 -12.62
CA LYS A 30 7.49 -3.68 -12.95
C LYS A 30 8.51 -2.68 -12.41
N THR A 31 8.73 -1.60 -13.15
CA THR A 31 9.46 -0.44 -12.64
C THR A 31 8.47 0.42 -11.86
N LEU A 32 8.67 0.53 -10.56
CA LEU A 32 7.86 1.33 -9.66
C LEU A 32 8.70 2.47 -9.09
N ASP A 33 8.05 3.53 -8.66
CA ASP A 33 8.67 4.67 -7.99
C ASP A 33 7.96 4.99 -6.67
N MET A 34 8.58 5.86 -5.86
CA MET A 34 8.02 6.38 -4.61
C MET A 34 7.49 7.80 -4.74
N ASN A 35 7.44 8.36 -5.97
CA ASN A 35 6.94 9.71 -6.18
C ASN A 35 5.45 9.77 -5.90
N TYR A 36 5.04 10.82 -5.20
CA TYR A 36 3.63 11.10 -4.92
C TYR A 36 3.34 12.60 -5.03
N THR A 37 2.09 12.89 -5.31
CA THR A 37 1.55 14.26 -5.37
C THR A 37 0.55 14.42 -4.24
N GLU A 38 0.54 15.58 -3.59
CA GLU A 38 -0.45 15.85 -2.55
C GLU A 38 -1.84 16.02 -3.14
N ILE A 39 -2.84 15.54 -2.40
CA ILE A 39 -4.24 15.68 -2.78
C ILE A 39 -4.75 17.06 -2.38
N ALA A 40 -5.49 17.70 -3.28
CA ALA A 40 -6.15 18.98 -3.03
C ALA A 40 -7.42 18.79 -2.17
N TRP A 41 -7.24 18.48 -0.88
CA TRP A 41 -8.36 18.27 0.05
C TRP A 41 -9.34 19.43 0.11
N ARG A 42 -8.82 20.66 0.00
CA ARG A 42 -9.65 21.87 0.01
C ARG A 42 -10.64 21.90 -1.15
N ASP A 43 -10.25 21.44 -2.32
CA ASP A 43 -11.12 21.38 -3.49
C ASP A 43 -12.18 20.29 -3.34
N LYS A 44 -11.83 19.15 -2.74
CA LYS A 44 -12.80 18.09 -2.43
C LYS A 44 -13.83 18.55 -1.39
N LEU A 45 -13.40 19.22 -0.34
CA LEU A 45 -14.31 19.80 0.67
C LEU A 45 -15.22 20.87 0.06
N ARG A 46 -14.68 21.73 -0.83
CA ARG A 46 -15.48 22.71 -1.55
C ARG A 46 -16.53 22.03 -2.43
N GLN A 47 -16.13 21.05 -3.22
CA GLN A 47 -17.05 20.27 -4.05
C GLN A 47 -18.16 19.63 -3.22
N MET A 48 -17.81 19.05 -2.06
CA MET A 48 -18.78 18.49 -1.12
C MET A 48 -19.78 19.55 -0.64
N ALA A 49 -19.30 20.74 -0.28
CA ALA A 49 -20.16 21.86 0.15
C ALA A 49 -21.09 22.34 -1.00
N GLU A 50 -20.57 22.48 -2.21
CA GLU A 50 -21.32 22.94 -3.39
C GLU A 50 -22.39 21.93 -3.81
N THR A 51 -22.07 20.62 -3.76
CA THR A 51 -23.01 19.55 -4.14
C THR A 51 -23.98 19.22 -3.01
N ARG A 52 -23.73 19.67 -1.79
CA ARG A 52 -24.45 19.29 -0.56
C ARG A 52 -24.54 17.79 -0.33
N LYS A 53 -23.57 17.05 -0.85
CA LYS A 53 -23.43 15.62 -0.59
C LYS A 53 -22.34 15.43 0.44
N PRO A 54 -22.66 14.86 1.61
CA PRO A 54 -21.68 14.65 2.68
C PRO A 54 -20.80 13.44 2.38
N GLU A 55 -20.17 13.42 1.20
CA GLU A 55 -19.32 12.32 0.77
C GLU A 55 -18.10 12.82 -0.01
N ILE A 56 -16.98 12.15 0.19
CA ILE A 56 -15.76 12.36 -0.59
C ILE A 56 -15.39 11.05 -1.26
N THR A 57 -15.19 11.07 -2.57
CA THR A 57 -14.66 9.94 -3.32
C THR A 57 -13.17 10.14 -3.59
N ILE A 58 -12.38 9.15 -3.18
CA ILE A 58 -10.95 9.04 -3.46
C ILE A 58 -10.79 8.07 -4.62
N THR A 59 -10.31 8.57 -5.74
CA THR A 59 -10.08 7.75 -6.94
C THR A 59 -8.89 6.83 -6.78
N GLN A 60 -8.75 5.83 -7.66
CA GLN A 60 -7.61 4.91 -7.70
C GLN A 60 -6.26 5.65 -7.73
N SER A 61 -6.16 6.70 -8.53
CA SER A 61 -4.94 7.50 -8.63
C SER A 61 -4.63 8.22 -7.33
N GLU A 62 -5.62 8.84 -6.70
CA GLU A 62 -5.46 9.54 -5.43
C GLU A 62 -5.15 8.58 -4.28
N LEU A 63 -5.81 7.41 -4.25
CA LEU A 63 -5.49 6.36 -3.28
C LEU A 63 -4.02 5.95 -3.39
N ASN A 64 -3.53 5.73 -4.60
CA ASN A 64 -2.13 5.37 -4.83
C ASN A 64 -1.18 6.47 -4.32
N GLN A 65 -1.51 7.77 -4.53
CA GLN A 65 -0.70 8.89 -4.02
C GLN A 65 -0.70 8.94 -2.48
N LEU A 66 -1.87 8.81 -1.84
CA LEU A 66 -2.00 8.78 -0.38
C LEU A 66 -1.23 7.62 0.23
N ALA A 67 -1.37 6.44 -0.35
CA ALA A 67 -0.73 5.24 0.15
C ALA A 67 0.80 5.29 -0.01
N LYS A 68 1.30 5.83 -1.12
CA LYS A 68 2.74 6.10 -1.32
C LYS A 68 3.28 7.08 -0.28
N LYS A 69 2.56 8.18 -0.01
CA LYS A 69 2.92 9.14 1.03
C LYS A 69 3.00 8.48 2.39
N GLY A 70 1.94 7.78 2.80
CA GLY A 70 1.91 7.06 4.07
C GLY A 70 2.99 6.00 4.20
N LEU A 71 3.31 5.28 3.12
CA LEU A 71 4.40 4.31 3.10
C LEU A 71 5.75 5.02 3.27
N ALA A 72 6.01 6.11 2.55
CA ALA A 72 7.27 6.88 2.65
C ALA A 72 7.50 7.43 4.06
N GLU A 73 6.47 7.96 4.71
CA GLU A 73 6.51 8.46 6.08
C GLU A 73 6.80 7.33 7.09
N ASN A 74 6.16 6.16 6.91
CA ASN A 74 6.36 5.01 7.79
C ASN A 74 7.73 4.35 7.61
N ILE A 75 8.25 4.26 6.39
CA ILE A 75 9.59 3.72 6.12
C ILE A 75 10.65 4.61 6.77
N SER A 76 10.49 5.93 6.70
CA SER A 76 11.43 6.88 7.31
C SER A 76 11.49 6.77 8.84
N SER A 77 10.45 6.23 9.46
CA SER A 77 10.36 6.08 10.92
C SER A 77 10.75 4.69 11.46
N LYS A 78 10.93 3.70 10.57
CA LYS A 78 11.25 2.31 10.95
C LYS A 78 12.51 1.84 10.25
N GLU A 79 13.41 1.19 11.00
CA GLU A 79 14.55 0.48 10.41
C GLU A 79 14.04 -0.81 9.75
N LEU A 80 13.85 -0.78 8.44
CA LEU A 80 13.57 -1.98 7.67
C LEU A 80 14.90 -2.68 7.30
N PRO A 81 14.92 -4.01 7.24
CA PRO A 81 16.11 -4.75 6.83
C PRO A 81 16.42 -4.63 5.33
N PHE A 82 15.60 -3.93 4.57
CA PHE A 82 15.70 -3.71 3.13
C PHE A 82 15.26 -2.30 2.77
N GLU A 83 15.73 -1.81 1.63
CA GLU A 83 15.30 -0.53 1.06
C GLU A 83 14.09 -0.72 0.17
N VAL A 84 13.09 0.17 0.25
CA VAL A 84 11.95 0.22 -0.66
C VAL A 84 12.27 1.22 -1.77
N SER A 85 12.32 0.74 -3.01
CA SER A 85 12.65 1.56 -4.18
C SER A 85 11.44 2.02 -4.97
N GLY A 86 10.27 1.39 -4.77
CA GLY A 86 9.03 1.78 -5.44
C GLY A 86 7.82 1.03 -4.91
N SER A 87 6.66 1.64 -5.06
CA SER A 87 5.38 1.02 -4.69
C SER A 87 4.25 1.42 -5.63
N GLU A 88 3.24 0.56 -5.73
CA GLU A 88 1.98 0.83 -6.43
C GLU A 88 0.84 0.18 -5.64
N PHE A 89 -0.24 0.91 -5.45
CA PHE A 89 -1.42 0.46 -4.73
C PHE A 89 -2.61 0.41 -5.67
N GLN A 90 -3.25 -0.74 -5.78
CA GLN A 90 -4.41 -0.95 -6.64
C GLN A 90 -5.58 -1.47 -5.81
N LEU A 91 -6.71 -0.78 -5.89
CA LEU A 91 -7.94 -1.18 -5.21
C LEU A 91 -8.84 -1.96 -6.17
N ASN A 92 -9.42 -3.02 -5.69
CA ASN A 92 -10.46 -3.79 -6.37
C ASN A 92 -11.52 -4.21 -5.35
N ALA A 93 -12.59 -3.44 -5.28
CA ALA A 93 -13.57 -3.50 -4.20
C ALA A 93 -12.88 -3.42 -2.82
N ASP A 94 -13.15 -4.33 -1.92
CA ASP A 94 -12.55 -4.42 -0.58
C ASP A 94 -11.15 -5.06 -0.53
N MET A 95 -10.56 -5.34 -1.71
CA MET A 95 -9.20 -5.87 -1.81
C MET A 95 -8.21 -4.81 -2.27
N LEU A 96 -7.16 -4.59 -1.49
CA LEU A 96 -6.03 -3.72 -1.84
C LEU A 96 -4.83 -4.57 -2.23
N LEU A 97 -4.38 -4.41 -3.46
CA LEU A 97 -3.20 -5.03 -4.00
C LEU A 97 -2.03 -4.05 -3.93
N VAL A 98 -0.99 -4.42 -3.21
CA VAL A 98 0.19 -3.60 -2.97
C VAL A 98 1.38 -4.23 -3.66
N TYR A 99 1.92 -3.57 -4.68
CA TYR A 99 3.18 -3.93 -5.31
C TYR A 99 4.31 -3.14 -4.65
N ILE A 100 5.38 -3.84 -4.29
CA ILE A 100 6.56 -3.24 -3.66
C ILE A 100 7.80 -3.72 -4.40
N ASN A 101 8.65 -2.79 -4.81
CA ASN A 101 10.01 -3.07 -5.21
C ASN A 101 10.94 -2.71 -4.08
N GLY A 102 11.87 -3.57 -3.80
CA GLY A 102 12.86 -3.35 -2.76
C GLY A 102 14.23 -3.91 -3.11
N ALA A 103 15.20 -3.60 -2.27
CA ALA A 103 16.55 -4.10 -2.40
C ALA A 103 17.11 -4.51 -1.03
N TRP A 104 17.72 -5.69 -0.99
CA TRP A 104 18.49 -6.17 0.15
C TRP A 104 19.96 -6.20 -0.24
N GLY A 105 20.67 -5.11 0.04
CA GLY A 105 22.00 -4.88 -0.51
C GLY A 105 21.95 -4.87 -2.05
N PRO A 106 22.73 -5.72 -2.74
CA PRO A 106 22.74 -5.76 -4.21
C PRO A 106 21.56 -6.56 -4.81
N VAL A 107 20.73 -7.18 -4.00
CA VAL A 107 19.64 -8.07 -4.46
C VAL A 107 18.33 -7.30 -4.52
N GLU A 108 17.90 -6.98 -5.74
CA GLU A 108 16.57 -6.39 -5.99
C GLU A 108 15.49 -7.47 -5.97
N PHE A 109 14.34 -7.15 -5.40
CA PHE A 109 13.18 -8.02 -5.39
C PHE A 109 11.88 -7.25 -5.65
N GLY A 110 10.88 -7.95 -6.16
CA GLY A 110 9.51 -7.45 -6.28
C GLY A 110 8.56 -8.36 -5.51
N ALA A 111 7.74 -7.77 -4.67
CA ALA A 111 6.71 -8.45 -3.90
C ALA A 111 5.33 -7.86 -4.19
N GLU A 112 4.31 -8.69 -4.03
CA GLU A 112 2.91 -8.34 -4.11
C GLU A 112 2.22 -8.79 -2.83
N VAL A 113 1.50 -7.89 -2.18
CA VAL A 113 0.75 -8.18 -0.95
C VAL A 113 -0.72 -7.87 -1.20
N GLU A 114 -1.57 -8.84 -0.94
CA GLU A 114 -3.02 -8.71 -0.99
C GLU A 114 -3.53 -8.43 0.43
N TYR A 115 -4.30 -7.35 0.60
CA TYR A 115 -4.98 -7.00 1.84
C TYR A 115 -6.48 -6.98 1.61
N SER A 116 -7.26 -7.52 2.55
CA SER A 116 -8.67 -7.20 2.66
C SER A 116 -8.85 -5.95 3.53
N LEU A 117 -9.80 -5.10 3.13
CA LEU A 117 -10.10 -3.83 3.80
C LEU A 117 -11.39 -3.97 4.59
N VAL A 118 -11.34 -3.62 5.87
CA VAL A 118 -12.51 -3.59 6.74
C VAL A 118 -12.55 -2.24 7.45
N TYR A 119 -13.67 -1.52 7.32
CA TYR A 119 -13.90 -0.32 8.11
C TYR A 119 -14.80 -0.65 9.30
N SER A 120 -14.36 -0.29 10.49
CA SER A 120 -15.11 -0.47 11.73
C SER A 120 -14.71 0.57 12.76
N GLU A 121 -15.69 1.19 13.39
CA GLU A 121 -15.51 2.12 14.52
C GLU A 121 -14.47 3.24 14.26
N GLY A 122 -14.51 3.86 13.10
CA GLY A 122 -13.58 4.92 12.72
C GLY A 122 -12.19 4.44 12.30
N LYS A 123 -11.97 3.14 12.25
CA LYS A 123 -10.69 2.53 11.86
C LYS A 123 -10.81 1.76 10.54
N LEU A 124 -9.85 1.98 9.68
CA LEU A 124 -9.64 1.15 8.49
C LEU A 124 -8.59 0.10 8.81
N ILE A 125 -8.99 -1.17 8.74
CA ILE A 125 -8.14 -2.32 9.02
C ILE A 125 -7.75 -2.96 7.70
N LEU A 126 -6.45 -3.07 7.45
CA LEU A 126 -5.88 -3.77 6.31
C LEU A 126 -5.39 -5.13 6.81
N GLN A 127 -6.15 -6.17 6.52
CA GLN A 127 -5.82 -7.55 6.90
C GLN A 127 -4.99 -8.18 5.79
N PRO A 128 -3.73 -8.61 6.04
CA PRO A 128 -2.92 -9.26 5.02
C PRO A 128 -3.44 -10.67 4.74
N GLU A 129 -3.77 -10.96 3.50
CA GLU A 129 -4.31 -12.25 3.06
C GLU A 129 -3.23 -13.11 2.41
N LYS A 130 -2.37 -12.49 1.62
CA LYS A 130 -1.39 -13.22 0.83
C LYS A 130 -0.20 -12.35 0.47
N ILE A 131 0.99 -12.96 0.47
CA ILE A 131 2.20 -12.36 -0.08
C ILE A 131 2.68 -13.23 -1.23
N SER A 132 3.06 -12.60 -2.32
CA SER A 132 3.60 -13.29 -3.49
C SER A 132 4.89 -12.64 -3.96
N ILE A 133 5.87 -13.48 -4.28
CA ILE A 133 7.06 -13.09 -5.04
C ILE A 133 6.97 -13.85 -6.35
N ARG A 134 6.59 -13.17 -7.41
CA ARG A 134 6.23 -13.78 -8.70
C ARG A 134 5.06 -14.79 -8.53
N HIS A 135 5.36 -16.08 -8.72
CA HIS A 135 4.39 -17.18 -8.60
C HIS A 135 4.48 -17.95 -7.27
N ILE A 136 5.38 -17.52 -6.39
CA ILE A 136 5.54 -18.15 -5.08
C ILE A 136 4.72 -17.35 -4.07
N SER A 137 3.71 -17.99 -3.50
CA SER A 137 2.89 -17.43 -2.42
C SER A 137 3.42 -17.89 -1.07
N VAL A 138 3.49 -16.91 -0.13
CA VAL A 138 3.91 -17.15 1.25
C VAL A 138 2.79 -16.67 2.17
N PRO A 139 2.34 -17.46 3.16
CA PRO A 139 1.40 -17.01 4.16
C PRO A 139 1.97 -15.78 4.92
N PRO A 140 1.17 -14.72 5.14
CA PRO A 140 1.62 -13.50 5.83
C PRO A 140 2.25 -13.77 7.20
N GLN A 141 1.72 -14.74 7.94
CA GLN A 141 2.17 -15.11 9.27
C GLN A 141 3.62 -15.64 9.28
N GLN A 142 4.06 -16.28 8.20
CA GLN A 142 5.43 -16.82 8.10
C GLN A 142 6.49 -15.73 7.98
N VAL A 143 6.11 -14.54 7.53
CA VAL A 143 7.00 -13.39 7.40
C VAL A 143 6.73 -12.31 8.46
N GLY A 144 5.85 -12.60 9.43
CA GLY A 144 5.54 -11.69 10.52
C GLY A 144 4.77 -10.44 10.06
N LEU A 145 4.01 -10.54 8.96
CA LEU A 145 3.19 -9.43 8.51
C LEU A 145 1.88 -9.40 9.30
N GLU A 146 1.70 -8.33 10.06
CA GLU A 146 0.55 -8.08 10.91
C GLU A 146 -0.48 -7.17 10.22
N PRO A 147 -1.75 -7.18 10.68
CA PRO A 147 -2.75 -6.22 10.22
C PRO A 147 -2.31 -4.77 10.47
N ILE A 148 -2.60 -3.89 9.49
CA ILE A 148 -2.37 -2.46 9.63
C ILE A 148 -3.69 -1.82 10.04
N VAL A 149 -3.68 -1.07 11.14
CA VAL A 149 -4.85 -0.33 11.62
C VAL A 149 -4.60 1.16 11.43
N ILE A 150 -5.44 1.79 10.63
CA ILE A 150 -5.40 3.23 10.35
C ILE A 150 -6.58 3.88 11.05
N ASP A 151 -6.30 4.78 11.99
CA ASP A 151 -7.34 5.62 12.60
C ASP A 151 -7.73 6.72 11.62
N MET A 152 -8.89 6.53 10.97
CA MET A 152 -9.40 7.45 9.97
C MET A 152 -9.85 8.78 10.58
N THR A 153 -10.21 8.79 11.86
CA THR A 153 -10.71 10.00 12.53
C THR A 153 -9.63 11.06 12.69
N SER A 154 -8.36 10.64 12.80
CA SER A 154 -7.21 11.55 12.92
C SER A 154 -6.92 12.40 11.67
N TYR A 155 -7.49 12.05 10.54
CA TYR A 155 -7.29 12.77 9.26
C TYR A 155 -8.31 13.88 9.01
N PHE A 156 -9.37 13.94 9.86
CA PHE A 156 -10.45 14.92 9.71
C PHE A 156 -10.57 15.79 10.97
N PRO A 157 -11.06 17.05 10.83
CA PRO A 157 -11.41 17.87 11.98
C PRO A 157 -12.49 17.20 12.87
N ASP A 158 -12.48 17.48 14.16
CA ASP A 158 -13.36 16.84 15.17
C ASP A 158 -14.87 16.95 14.88
N PHE A 159 -15.27 17.99 14.14
CA PHE A 159 -16.67 18.19 13.72
C PHE A 159 -17.07 17.33 12.50
N ILE A 160 -16.12 16.63 11.86
CA ILE A 160 -16.39 15.71 10.74
C ILE A 160 -16.39 14.28 11.30
N LYS A 161 -17.56 13.66 11.35
CA LYS A 161 -17.68 12.26 11.75
C LYS A 161 -17.85 11.37 10.51
N ILE A 162 -17.01 10.35 10.39
CA ILE A 162 -17.16 9.34 9.36
C ILE A 162 -18.33 8.44 9.73
N GLU A 163 -19.33 8.38 8.85
CA GLU A 163 -20.52 7.53 9.00
C GLU A 163 -20.30 6.17 8.35
N GLU A 164 -19.74 6.17 7.15
CA GLU A 164 -19.56 4.97 6.34
C GLU A 164 -18.34 5.10 5.43
N VAL A 165 -17.67 3.99 5.16
CA VAL A 165 -16.62 3.87 4.15
C VAL A 165 -16.97 2.73 3.22
N ASP A 166 -17.19 3.05 1.95
CA ASP A 166 -17.51 2.12 0.88
C ASP A 166 -16.35 1.99 -0.11
N PHE A 167 -16.26 0.83 -0.74
CA PHE A 167 -15.23 0.52 -1.74
C PHE A 167 -15.87 0.19 -3.09
N PRO A 168 -16.44 1.19 -3.83
CA PRO A 168 -17.07 0.94 -5.12
C PRO A 168 -16.02 0.68 -6.21
N GLY A 169 -15.64 -0.57 -6.37
CA GLY A 169 -14.70 -1.00 -7.41
C GLY A 169 -13.27 -0.50 -7.18
N LYS A 170 -12.84 0.57 -7.88
CA LYS A 170 -11.48 1.13 -7.80
C LYS A 170 -11.43 2.48 -7.08
N ALA A 171 -12.39 2.76 -6.23
CA ALA A 171 -12.47 4.01 -5.48
C ALA A 171 -12.84 3.74 -4.02
N VAL A 172 -12.51 4.68 -3.15
CA VAL A 172 -12.97 4.71 -1.76
C VAL A 172 -13.93 5.88 -1.63
N THR A 173 -15.15 5.63 -1.16
CA THR A 173 -16.12 6.67 -0.84
C THR A 173 -16.28 6.74 0.66
N VAL A 174 -16.02 7.90 1.21
CA VAL A 174 -16.19 8.20 2.65
C VAL A 174 -17.40 9.09 2.79
N LYS A 175 -18.40 8.63 3.53
CA LYS A 175 -19.61 9.39 3.88
C LYS A 175 -19.47 9.95 5.29
N PHE A 176 -19.95 11.16 5.48
CA PHE A 176 -19.82 11.90 6.73
C PHE A 176 -21.16 12.29 7.30
N ALA A 177 -21.27 12.22 8.61
CA ALA A 177 -22.31 12.95 9.35
C ALA A 177 -21.79 14.38 9.58
N LEU A 178 -22.43 15.37 8.94
CA LEU A 178 -21.91 16.74 8.89
C LEU A 178 -22.89 17.74 9.49
N ASP A 179 -22.33 18.71 10.24
CA ASP A 179 -23.01 19.98 10.48
C ASP A 179 -22.57 20.99 9.40
N TRP A 180 -23.48 21.33 8.51
CA TRP A 180 -23.24 22.25 7.39
C TRP A 180 -22.88 23.66 7.85
N LEU A 181 -23.33 24.11 9.04
CA LEU A 181 -22.99 25.41 9.58
C LEU A 181 -21.53 25.47 10.01
N GLU A 182 -21.03 24.41 10.64
CA GLU A 182 -19.62 24.29 11.02
C GLU A 182 -18.72 24.25 9.80
N ILE A 183 -19.10 23.53 8.74
CA ILE A 183 -18.34 23.49 7.49
C ILE A 183 -18.32 24.84 6.79
N ALA A 184 -19.44 25.52 6.70
CA ALA A 184 -19.52 26.85 6.08
C ALA A 184 -18.62 27.85 6.81
N SER A 185 -18.61 27.82 8.14
CA SER A 185 -17.72 28.61 8.98
C SER A 185 -16.24 28.26 8.73
N TYR A 186 -15.90 26.97 8.69
CA TYR A 186 -14.51 26.51 8.45
C TYR A 186 -13.98 26.93 7.08
N LEU A 187 -14.84 26.94 6.05
CA LEU A 187 -14.47 27.34 4.69
C LEU A 187 -14.53 28.85 4.45
N ASN A 188 -14.88 29.66 5.46
CA ASN A 188 -15.13 31.11 5.35
C ASN A 188 -16.15 31.45 4.24
N LEU A 189 -17.22 30.68 4.16
CA LEU A 189 -18.34 30.87 3.22
C LEU A 189 -19.51 31.65 3.84
N LEU A 190 -19.41 32.05 5.09
CA LEU A 190 -20.34 32.89 5.85
C LEU A 190 -19.80 34.30 6.02
#